data_e603f945e6a8364f09e25533d53b29a6
#
_entry.id   e603f945e6a8364f09e25533d53b29a6
#
_cell.length_a   1.000
_cell.length_b   1.000
_cell.length_c   1.000
_cell.angle_alpha   90.00
_cell.angle_beta   90.00
_cell.angle_gamma   90.00
#
_symmetry.space_group_name_H-M   'P 1'
#
loop_
_entity.id
_entity.type
_entity.pdbx_description
1 polymer ?
#
loop_
_entity_poly.entity_id
_entity_poly.type
_entity_poly.pdbx_seq_one_letter_code
_entity_poly.pdbx_strand_id
1 'polypeptide(L)'
;MAAIEGNIFFVGLMGAGKTTIGKLLAKKLKKTFFDTDHEIEKKLGVKVSVIFELEGEEGFRKRETQMIDELSSKKDIILATGGGAVLSEENRAILKERGKVIYLNAKPQHLAKRMAYDKDRPLLQQGNMIDTLNQLYKDRHPLYLNVASFVVDTGQQKTQTIINKIESLLS
;
A
#
# COMPACT_ATOMS: atom_id res chain seq x y z
N MET A 1 -10.02 23.44 11.71
CA MET A 1 -10.42 22.34 10.81
C MET A 1 -10.99 21.18 11.61
N ALA A 2 -12.06 20.60 11.11
CA ALA A 2 -12.60 19.40 11.74
C ALA A 2 -11.56 18.28 11.65
N ALA A 3 -11.42 17.49 12.71
CA ALA A 3 -10.56 16.34 12.71
C ALA A 3 -11.07 15.29 11.72
N ILE A 4 -10.15 14.67 10.98
CA ILE A 4 -10.49 13.57 10.09
C ILE A 4 -10.48 12.31 10.93
N GLU A 5 -11.67 11.75 11.16
CA GLU A 5 -11.85 10.59 12.01
C GLU A 5 -11.75 9.28 11.21
N GLY A 6 -11.44 8.20 11.91
CA GLY A 6 -11.43 6.85 11.37
C GLY A 6 -10.12 6.44 10.74
N ASN A 7 -10.11 5.23 10.23
CA ASN A 7 -8.94 4.64 9.61
C ASN A 7 -8.79 5.06 8.16
N ILE A 8 -7.54 5.19 7.72
CA ILE A 8 -7.19 5.50 6.34
C ILE A 8 -6.23 4.40 5.87
N PHE A 9 -6.56 3.78 4.75
CA PHE A 9 -5.75 2.70 4.18
C PHE A 9 -5.24 3.10 2.80
N PHE A 10 -3.96 2.84 2.55
CA PHE A 10 -3.36 3.09 1.25
C PHE A 10 -3.15 1.80 0.49
N VAL A 11 -3.60 1.78 -0.76
CA VAL A 11 -3.36 0.70 -1.71
C VAL A 11 -2.67 1.26 -2.95
N GLY A 12 -2.00 0.42 -3.68
CA GLY A 12 -1.28 0.80 -4.89
C GLY A 12 -0.05 -0.07 -5.09
N LEU A 13 0.55 0.05 -6.26
CA LEU A 13 1.76 -0.69 -6.60
C LEU A 13 2.95 -0.25 -5.74
N MET A 14 3.93 -1.13 -5.65
CA MET A 14 5.22 -0.81 -5.03
C MET A 14 5.82 0.45 -5.66
N GLY A 15 6.40 1.32 -4.84
CA GLY A 15 6.98 2.57 -5.34
C GLY A 15 5.99 3.71 -5.54
N ALA A 16 4.69 3.50 -5.33
CA ALA A 16 3.68 4.55 -5.50
C ALA A 16 3.72 5.62 -4.41
N GLY A 17 4.41 5.34 -3.30
CA GLY A 17 4.56 6.30 -2.21
C GLY A 17 3.71 6.04 -0.98
N LYS A 18 3.13 4.85 -0.86
CA LYS A 18 2.24 4.51 0.26
C LYS A 18 2.87 4.72 1.62
N THR A 19 4.10 4.26 1.82
CA THR A 19 4.79 4.40 3.09
C THR A 19 5.15 5.86 3.37
N THR A 20 5.76 6.54 2.39
CA THR A 20 6.18 7.93 2.53
C THR A 20 4.98 8.86 2.78
N ILE A 21 3.96 8.77 1.94
CA ILE A 21 2.74 9.58 2.06
C ILE A 21 2.01 9.24 3.35
N GLY A 22 1.90 7.94 3.65
CA GLY A 22 1.22 7.47 4.85
C GLY A 22 1.83 8.00 6.14
N LYS A 23 3.17 7.96 6.25
CA LYS A 23 3.88 8.48 7.43
C LYS A 23 3.68 9.99 7.59
N LEU A 24 3.79 10.74 6.51
CA LEU A 24 3.63 12.20 6.56
C LEU A 24 2.20 12.60 6.91
N LEU A 25 1.24 11.93 6.31
CA LEU A 25 -0.17 12.17 6.60
C LEU A 25 -0.51 11.80 8.06
N ALA A 26 0.02 10.68 8.55
CA ALA A 26 -0.19 10.26 9.93
C ALA A 26 0.32 11.30 10.92
N LYS A 27 1.51 11.84 10.67
CA LYS A 27 2.08 12.90 11.49
C LYS A 27 1.19 14.14 11.49
N LYS A 28 0.71 14.54 10.32
CA LYS A 28 -0.14 15.72 10.17
C LYS A 28 -1.49 15.56 10.85
N LEU A 29 -2.11 14.38 10.73
CA LEU A 29 -3.42 14.08 11.29
C LEU A 29 -3.36 13.53 12.72
N LYS A 30 -2.15 13.36 13.28
CA LYS A 30 -1.93 12.79 14.61
C LYS A 30 -2.51 11.38 14.75
N LYS A 31 -2.33 10.57 13.71
CA LYS A 31 -2.71 9.16 13.70
C LYS A 31 -1.47 8.28 13.78
N THR A 32 -1.66 7.03 14.23
CA THR A 32 -0.56 6.06 14.26
C THR A 32 -0.42 5.43 12.88
N PHE A 33 0.82 5.34 12.39
CA PHE A 33 1.12 4.74 11.09
C PHE A 33 1.60 3.30 11.24
N PHE A 34 1.09 2.42 10.37
CA PHE A 34 1.56 1.04 10.22
C PHE A 34 1.77 0.71 8.76
N ASP A 35 2.77 -0.11 8.49
CA ASP A 35 3.04 -0.70 7.18
C ASP A 35 2.90 -2.22 7.34
N THR A 36 2.07 -2.84 6.53
CA THR A 36 1.75 -4.27 6.67
C THR A 36 3.02 -5.14 6.57
N ASP A 37 3.85 -4.90 5.55
CA ASP A 37 5.06 -5.69 5.34
C ASP A 37 6.04 -5.51 6.50
N HIS A 38 6.21 -4.29 6.96
CA HIS A 38 7.09 -3.98 8.09
C HIS A 38 6.61 -4.68 9.37
N GLU A 39 5.32 -4.67 9.64
CA GLU A 39 4.76 -5.31 10.83
C GLU A 39 4.89 -6.84 10.77
N ILE A 40 4.75 -7.42 9.57
CA ILE A 40 5.00 -8.86 9.39
C ILE A 40 6.46 -9.19 9.68
N GLU A 41 7.39 -8.42 9.13
CA GLU A 41 8.82 -8.61 9.35
C GLU A 41 9.17 -8.48 10.85
N LYS A 42 8.61 -7.48 11.50
CA LYS A 42 8.82 -7.25 12.92
C LYS A 42 8.32 -8.42 13.78
N LYS A 43 7.14 -8.95 13.44
CA LYS A 43 6.53 -10.08 14.18
C LYS A 43 7.32 -11.37 14.01
N LEU A 44 7.82 -11.64 12.80
CA LEU A 44 8.51 -12.88 12.49
C LEU A 44 10.03 -12.81 12.65
N GLY A 45 10.59 -11.61 12.72
CA GLY A 45 12.04 -11.42 12.84
C GLY A 45 12.83 -11.73 11.58
N VAL A 46 12.16 -11.80 10.41
CA VAL A 46 12.79 -12.07 9.12
C VAL A 46 12.19 -11.17 8.05
N LYS A 47 12.93 -10.97 6.96
CA LYS A 47 12.45 -10.16 5.83
C LYS A 47 11.37 -10.88 5.04
N VAL A 48 10.50 -10.12 4.38
CA VAL A 48 9.44 -10.64 3.50
C VAL A 48 10.02 -11.58 2.45
N SER A 49 11.19 -11.25 1.87
CA SER A 49 11.86 -12.12 0.90
C SER A 49 12.15 -13.53 1.43
N VAL A 50 12.51 -13.64 2.71
CA VAL A 50 12.74 -14.91 3.38
C VAL A 50 11.44 -15.69 3.54
N ILE A 51 10.35 -15.00 3.88
CA ILE A 51 9.03 -15.63 4.01
C ILE A 51 8.60 -16.22 2.66
N PHE A 52 8.76 -15.47 1.56
CA PHE A 52 8.48 -15.97 0.21
C PHE A 52 9.32 -17.19 -0.13
N GLU A 53 10.59 -17.17 0.23
CA GLU A 53 11.50 -18.30 -0.03
C GLU A 53 11.10 -19.55 0.73
N LEU A 54 10.76 -19.43 1.99
CA LEU A 54 10.46 -20.57 2.87
C LEU A 54 9.01 -21.05 2.76
N GLU A 55 8.06 -20.16 2.61
CA GLU A 55 6.61 -20.47 2.66
C GLU A 55 5.90 -20.23 1.33
N GLY A 56 6.57 -19.64 0.35
CA GLY A 56 5.97 -19.29 -0.93
C GLY A 56 5.01 -18.11 -0.82
N GLU A 57 4.44 -17.74 -1.95
CA GLU A 57 3.47 -16.65 -2.01
C GLU A 57 2.22 -16.94 -1.18
N GLU A 58 1.71 -18.17 -1.25
CA GLU A 58 0.53 -18.57 -0.50
C GLU A 58 0.71 -18.38 1.00
N GLY A 59 1.86 -18.80 1.54
CA GLY A 59 2.18 -18.62 2.96
C GLY A 59 2.26 -17.14 3.35
N PHE A 60 2.91 -16.34 2.53
CA PHE A 60 2.98 -14.90 2.77
C PHE A 60 1.58 -14.25 2.73
N ARG A 61 0.73 -14.62 1.76
CA ARG A 61 -0.63 -14.04 1.65
C ARG A 61 -1.48 -14.33 2.87
N LYS A 62 -1.34 -15.50 3.47
CA LYS A 62 -2.04 -15.83 4.73
C LYS A 62 -1.61 -14.90 5.86
N ARG A 63 -0.30 -14.66 5.99
CA ARG A 63 0.25 -13.76 7.00
C ARG A 63 -0.17 -12.31 6.76
N GLU A 64 -0.20 -11.91 5.51
CA GLU A 64 -0.65 -10.57 5.11
C GLU A 64 -2.11 -10.34 5.51
N THR A 65 -2.98 -11.29 5.22
CA THR A 65 -4.40 -11.19 5.59
C THR A 65 -4.59 -11.11 7.10
N GLN A 66 -3.88 -11.94 7.86
CA GLN A 66 -3.93 -11.90 9.33
C GLN A 66 -3.45 -10.54 9.86
N MET A 67 -2.40 -10.00 9.28
CA MET A 67 -1.86 -8.70 9.70
C MET A 67 -2.82 -7.55 9.36
N ILE A 68 -3.41 -7.57 8.18
CA ILE A 68 -4.41 -6.57 7.77
C ILE A 68 -5.62 -6.61 8.72
N ASP A 69 -6.10 -7.80 9.05
CA ASP A 69 -7.21 -7.97 9.98
C ASP A 69 -6.87 -7.38 11.34
N GLU A 70 -5.70 -7.72 11.89
CA GLU A 70 -5.23 -7.23 13.18
C GLU A 70 -5.09 -5.70 13.21
N LEU A 71 -4.38 -5.13 12.23
CA LEU A 71 -4.10 -3.70 12.21
C LEU A 71 -5.35 -2.87 11.90
N SER A 72 -6.19 -3.33 10.99
CA SER A 72 -7.41 -2.61 10.61
C SER A 72 -8.47 -2.61 11.70
N SER A 73 -8.33 -3.47 12.69
CA SER A 73 -9.21 -3.49 13.87
C SER A 73 -8.88 -2.39 14.88
N LYS A 74 -7.71 -1.76 14.74
CA LYS A 74 -7.34 -0.60 15.58
C LYS A 74 -8.13 0.63 15.12
N LYS A 75 -8.14 1.67 15.94
CA LYS A 75 -8.87 2.91 15.65
C LYS A 75 -7.90 4.05 15.33
N ASP A 76 -8.33 4.91 14.42
CA ASP A 76 -7.60 6.14 14.04
C ASP A 76 -6.16 5.89 13.62
N ILE A 77 -5.97 4.90 12.75
CA ILE A 77 -4.67 4.55 12.20
C ILE A 77 -4.61 4.86 10.71
N ILE A 78 -3.37 4.93 10.21
CA ILE A 78 -3.09 4.93 8.78
C ILE A 78 -2.30 3.65 8.50
N LEU A 79 -2.75 2.88 7.53
CA LEU A 79 -2.13 1.61 7.15
C LEU A 79 -1.71 1.66 5.68
N ALA A 80 -0.41 1.46 5.44
CA ALA A 80 0.10 1.23 4.09
C ALA A 80 0.12 -0.28 3.85
N THR A 81 -0.64 -0.75 2.86
CA THR A 81 -0.70 -2.18 2.52
C THR A 81 0.35 -2.55 1.50
N GLY A 82 0.70 -3.83 1.42
CA GLY A 82 1.55 -4.34 0.36
C GLY A 82 0.85 -4.28 -0.99
N GLY A 83 1.63 -4.19 -2.07
CA GLY A 83 1.07 -4.06 -3.42
C GLY A 83 0.13 -5.18 -3.84
N GLY A 84 0.35 -6.38 -3.36
CA GLY A 84 -0.50 -7.55 -3.67
C GLY A 84 -1.63 -7.80 -2.68
N ALA A 85 -1.80 -6.95 -1.68
CA ALA A 85 -2.85 -7.14 -0.67
C ALA A 85 -4.25 -7.22 -1.29
N VAL A 86 -4.50 -6.47 -2.37
CA VAL A 86 -5.80 -6.42 -3.04
C VAL A 86 -6.15 -7.68 -3.83
N LEU A 87 -5.20 -8.60 -4.00
CA LEU A 87 -5.48 -9.88 -4.67
C LEU A 87 -6.48 -10.73 -3.88
N SER A 88 -6.52 -10.56 -2.57
CA SER A 88 -7.46 -11.27 -1.69
C SER A 88 -8.78 -10.52 -1.60
N GLU A 89 -9.87 -11.21 -1.94
CA GLU A 89 -11.22 -10.66 -1.78
C GLU A 89 -11.51 -10.34 -0.31
N GLU A 90 -11.05 -11.19 0.60
CA GLU A 90 -11.18 -10.97 2.04
C GLU A 90 -10.51 -9.67 2.47
N ASN A 91 -9.29 -9.42 2.00
CA ASN A 91 -8.58 -8.18 2.32
C ASN A 91 -9.35 -6.96 1.79
N ARG A 92 -9.87 -7.02 0.56
CA ARG A 92 -10.65 -5.93 0.00
C ARG A 92 -11.90 -5.63 0.83
N ALA A 93 -12.60 -6.67 1.26
CA ALA A 93 -13.79 -6.53 2.09
C ALA A 93 -13.47 -5.88 3.44
N ILE A 94 -12.41 -6.34 4.10
CA ILE A 94 -11.94 -5.79 5.38
C ILE A 94 -11.62 -4.30 5.25
N LEU A 95 -10.87 -3.93 4.22
CA LEU A 95 -10.46 -2.54 4.03
C LEU A 95 -11.64 -1.63 3.74
N LYS A 96 -12.57 -2.06 2.88
CA LYS A 96 -13.78 -1.28 2.57
C LYS A 96 -14.63 -1.03 3.81
N GLU A 97 -14.77 -2.04 4.66
CA GLU A 97 -15.62 -1.97 5.84
C GLU A 97 -15.03 -1.10 6.94
N ARG A 98 -13.70 -1.15 7.12
CA ARG A 98 -13.05 -0.62 8.32
C ARG A 98 -12.43 0.77 8.16
N GLY A 99 -12.44 1.34 6.98
CA GLY A 99 -11.87 2.67 6.79
C GLY A 99 -12.06 3.21 5.39
N LYS A 100 -11.44 4.36 5.14
CA LYS A 100 -11.40 4.98 3.81
C LYS A 100 -10.15 4.49 3.09
N VAL A 101 -10.32 4.00 1.89
CA VAL A 101 -9.23 3.43 1.09
C VAL A 101 -8.80 4.43 0.04
N ILE A 102 -7.53 4.79 0.05
CA ILE A 102 -6.94 5.69 -0.94
C ILE A 102 -6.03 4.88 -1.85
N TYR A 103 -6.33 4.90 -3.13
CA TYR A 103 -5.48 4.30 -4.15
C TYR A 103 -4.50 5.35 -4.65
N LEU A 104 -3.21 5.16 -4.35
CA LEU A 104 -2.14 5.97 -4.91
C LEU A 104 -1.77 5.40 -6.26
N ASN A 105 -2.24 6.05 -7.32
CA ASN A 105 -2.08 5.59 -8.69
C ASN A 105 -0.89 6.29 -9.35
N ALA A 106 0.09 5.50 -9.80
CA ALA A 106 1.22 5.98 -10.57
C ALA A 106 1.43 5.09 -11.77
N LYS A 107 1.77 5.70 -12.91
CA LYS A 107 2.02 4.95 -14.15
C LYS A 107 3.30 4.10 -14.00
N PRO A 108 3.36 2.93 -14.67
CA PRO A 108 4.54 2.07 -14.59
C PRO A 108 5.87 2.76 -14.90
N GLN A 109 5.88 3.71 -15.83
CA GLN A 109 7.09 4.45 -16.16
C GLN A 109 7.63 5.27 -14.97
N HIS A 110 6.74 5.89 -14.21
CA HIS A 110 7.12 6.66 -13.03
C HIS A 110 7.60 5.75 -11.91
N LEU A 111 6.95 4.58 -11.75
CA LEU A 111 7.36 3.59 -10.76
C LEU A 111 8.73 3.03 -11.08
N ALA A 112 8.99 2.72 -12.35
CA ALA A 112 10.28 2.19 -12.79
C ALA A 112 11.42 3.15 -12.46
N LYS A 113 11.23 4.45 -12.65
CA LYS A 113 12.24 5.46 -12.29
C LYS A 113 12.53 5.47 -10.80
N ARG A 114 11.49 5.40 -9.97
CA ARG A 114 11.65 5.41 -8.50
C ARG A 114 12.36 4.17 -7.99
N MET A 115 12.20 3.04 -8.67
CA MET A 115 12.65 1.73 -8.18
C MET A 115 13.89 1.21 -8.90
N ALA A 116 14.50 2.02 -9.77
CA ALA A 116 15.67 1.60 -10.56
C ALA A 116 16.82 1.05 -9.70
N TYR A 117 16.95 1.51 -8.47
CA TYR A 117 18.03 1.12 -7.56
C TYR A 117 17.58 0.25 -6.39
N ASP A 118 16.28 -0.11 -6.32
CA ASP A 118 15.73 -0.90 -5.22
C ASP A 118 16.01 -2.39 -5.44
N LYS A 119 16.83 -3.00 -4.56
CA LYS A 119 17.20 -4.40 -4.64
C LYS A 119 16.34 -5.31 -3.76
N ASP A 120 15.46 -4.74 -2.93
CA ASP A 120 14.63 -5.49 -1.99
C ASP A 120 13.24 -5.87 -2.54
N ARG A 121 13.08 -5.86 -3.88
CA ARG A 121 11.81 -6.17 -4.54
C ARG A 121 11.94 -7.45 -5.38
N PRO A 122 11.66 -8.64 -4.81
CA PRO A 122 11.89 -9.91 -5.51
C PRO A 122 11.16 -10.03 -6.85
N LEU A 123 9.94 -9.48 -6.94
CA LEU A 123 9.14 -9.55 -8.16
C LEU A 123 9.71 -8.73 -9.31
N LEU A 124 10.59 -7.76 -9.01
CA LEU A 124 11.17 -6.87 -10.01
C LEU A 124 12.58 -7.27 -10.43
N GLN A 125 13.15 -8.30 -9.81
CA GLN A 125 14.51 -8.74 -10.10
C GLN A 125 14.60 -9.70 -11.28
N GLN A 126 13.49 -10.19 -11.79
CA GLN A 126 13.44 -11.11 -12.92
C GLN A 126 12.93 -10.41 -14.16
N GLY A 127 13.75 -10.36 -15.20
CA GLY A 127 13.38 -9.77 -16.48
C GLY A 127 13.42 -8.24 -16.52
N ASN A 128 12.70 -7.65 -17.46
CA ASN A 128 12.63 -6.21 -17.63
C ASN A 128 11.67 -5.61 -16.59
N MET A 129 12.18 -4.69 -15.78
CA MET A 129 11.40 -4.03 -14.74
C MET A 129 10.13 -3.37 -15.29
N ILE A 130 10.22 -2.68 -16.43
CA ILE A 130 9.05 -1.97 -16.99
C ILE A 130 7.97 -2.95 -17.45
N ASP A 131 8.35 -4.08 -18.04
CA ASP A 131 7.39 -5.10 -18.46
C ASP A 131 6.69 -5.73 -17.25
N THR A 132 7.45 -6.01 -16.20
CA THR A 132 6.90 -6.53 -14.94
C THR A 132 5.90 -5.55 -14.34
N LEU A 133 6.25 -4.27 -14.27
CA LEU A 133 5.37 -3.24 -13.72
C LEU A 133 4.12 -3.05 -14.58
N ASN A 134 4.25 -3.07 -15.92
CA ASN A 134 3.10 -2.99 -16.82
C ASN A 134 2.14 -4.14 -16.58
N GLN A 135 2.66 -5.37 -16.41
CA GLN A 135 1.82 -6.53 -16.16
C GLN A 135 1.13 -6.44 -14.80
N LEU A 136 1.87 -6.07 -13.76
CA LEU A 136 1.31 -5.86 -12.42
C LEU A 136 0.23 -4.79 -12.42
N TYR A 137 0.47 -3.69 -13.14
CA TYR A 137 -0.52 -2.61 -13.26
C TYR A 137 -1.79 -3.09 -13.94
N LYS A 138 -1.64 -3.79 -15.07
CA LYS A 138 -2.78 -4.33 -15.81
C LYS A 138 -3.62 -5.28 -14.95
N ASP A 139 -2.96 -6.15 -14.20
CA ASP A 139 -3.65 -7.17 -13.39
C ASP A 139 -4.29 -6.58 -12.15
N ARG A 140 -3.64 -5.60 -11.50
CA ARG A 140 -4.04 -5.09 -10.19
C ARG A 140 -4.83 -3.80 -10.21
N HIS A 141 -4.68 -2.97 -11.24
CA HIS A 141 -5.38 -1.69 -11.34
C HIS A 141 -6.90 -1.82 -11.14
N PRO A 142 -7.59 -2.78 -11.79
CA PRO A 142 -9.03 -2.97 -11.56
C PRO A 142 -9.37 -3.30 -10.10
N LEU A 143 -8.50 -4.05 -9.42
CA LEU A 143 -8.70 -4.42 -8.01
C LEU A 143 -8.50 -3.22 -7.10
N TYR A 144 -7.50 -2.37 -7.39
CA TYR A 144 -7.31 -1.13 -6.64
C TYR A 144 -8.52 -0.21 -6.79
N LEU A 145 -9.04 -0.07 -8.02
CA LEU A 145 -10.23 0.73 -8.28
C LEU A 145 -11.45 0.18 -7.55
N ASN A 146 -11.58 -1.15 -7.51
CA ASN A 146 -12.71 -1.81 -6.83
C ASN A 146 -12.75 -1.46 -5.33
N VAL A 147 -11.60 -1.41 -4.68
CA VAL A 147 -11.53 -1.19 -3.23
C VAL A 147 -11.47 0.29 -2.85
N ALA A 148 -11.09 1.16 -3.78
CA ALA A 148 -10.79 2.56 -3.47
C ALA A 148 -12.02 3.39 -3.13
N SER A 149 -11.92 4.18 -2.06
CA SER A 149 -12.85 5.29 -1.79
C SER A 149 -12.47 6.49 -2.64
N PHE A 150 -11.18 6.73 -2.81
CA PHE A 150 -10.61 7.83 -3.60
C PHE A 150 -9.40 7.34 -4.39
N VAL A 151 -9.22 7.90 -5.58
CA VAL A 151 -8.04 7.63 -6.43
C VAL A 151 -7.23 8.92 -6.53
N VAL A 152 -5.96 8.85 -6.18
CA VAL A 152 -5.05 9.99 -6.23
C VAL A 152 -3.86 9.65 -7.13
N ASP A 153 -3.71 10.39 -8.22
CA ASP A 153 -2.58 10.22 -9.13
C ASP A 153 -1.33 10.84 -8.49
N THR A 154 -0.28 10.06 -8.34
CA THR A 154 0.95 10.51 -7.70
C THR A 154 2.02 10.91 -8.70
N GLY A 155 2.16 10.19 -9.80
CA GLY A 155 3.00 10.52 -10.94
C GLY A 155 4.27 11.31 -10.60
N GLN A 156 4.38 12.51 -11.19
CA GLN A 156 5.49 13.44 -10.99
C GLN A 156 5.16 14.53 -9.96
N GLN A 157 4.04 14.42 -9.27
CA GLN A 157 3.62 15.45 -8.31
C GLN A 157 4.48 15.43 -7.05
N LYS A 158 4.65 16.60 -6.46
CA LYS A 158 5.36 16.75 -5.19
C LYS A 158 4.53 16.12 -4.05
N THR A 159 5.23 15.55 -3.08
CA THR A 159 4.61 14.90 -1.91
C THR A 159 3.60 15.81 -1.22
N GLN A 160 3.96 17.08 -1.00
CA GLN A 160 3.07 18.02 -0.31
C GLN A 160 1.77 18.27 -1.09
N THR A 161 1.85 18.34 -2.42
CA THR A 161 0.68 18.49 -3.28
C THR A 161 -0.26 17.29 -3.13
N ILE A 162 0.31 16.08 -3.09
CA ILE A 162 -0.46 14.85 -2.91
C ILE A 162 -1.16 14.84 -1.56
N ILE A 163 -0.43 15.19 -0.50
CA ILE A 163 -0.98 15.25 0.88
C ILE A 163 -2.13 16.25 0.96
N ASN A 164 -1.95 17.44 0.39
CA ASN A 164 -3.00 18.46 0.38
C ASN A 164 -4.26 17.98 -0.34
N LYS A 165 -4.10 17.29 -1.46
CA LYS A 165 -5.21 16.71 -2.20
C LYS A 165 -5.95 15.65 -1.38
N ILE A 166 -5.21 14.77 -0.71
CA ILE A 166 -5.79 13.74 0.14
C ILE A 166 -6.60 14.37 1.27
N GLU A 167 -6.05 15.36 1.95
CA GLU A 167 -6.78 16.06 3.01
C GLU A 167 -8.07 16.69 2.49
N SER A 168 -8.03 17.31 1.33
CA SER A 168 -9.19 17.90 0.69
C SER A 168 -10.29 16.85 0.42
N LEU A 169 -9.89 15.67 -0.05
CA LEU A 169 -10.83 14.59 -0.32
C LEU A 169 -11.42 13.99 0.95
N LEU A 170 -10.67 13.98 2.05
CA LEU A 170 -11.12 13.42 3.33
C LEU A 170 -11.93 14.39 4.18
N SER A 171 -11.87 15.65 3.85
CA SER A 171 -12.57 16.71 4.63
C SER A 171 -14.05 16.76 4.34
#